data_9902eeb3592b0895fa2d44cfd4928c4b
#
_entry.id   9902eeb3592b0895fa2d44cfd4928c4b
#
_cell.length_a   1.000
_cell.length_b   1.000
_cell.length_c   1.000
_cell.angle_alpha   90.00
_cell.angle_beta   90.00
_cell.angle_gamma   90.00
#
_symmetry.space_group_name_H-M   'P 1'
#
loop_
_entity.id
_entity.type
_entity.pdbx_description
1 polymer ?
#
loop_
_entity_poly.entity_id
_entity_poly.type
_entity_poly.pdbx_seq_one_letter_code
_entity_poly.pdbx_strand_id
1 'polypeptide(L)'
;MIGQNGRWGDAPPAVTVSRVDATETSPFPALFNFRDVGGHTGHDGRTVRRGRLYRSDSLHRIDETDREAFTALGIRTVIDLRRPTEVERDGRVPAYDGLTYRHIHPEHRDWAGIRYDPAQTLARYLADRYADLAETGTAGLAEAVGLIADSANAPVVVHCVAGKDRTGIVCALTLAVLGVADADIATDYALSTEASARFSAWVAATTPAAEELPPPFLASPAEAMTLFLTELRVGYGSVEGYLRHAGVTDAQLAALRDHLLD
;
A
#
# COMPACT_ATOMS: atom_id res chain seq x y z
N MET A 1 -60.07 -9.39 24.21
CA MET A 1 -59.37 -10.42 23.43
C MET A 1 -58.52 -9.67 22.41
N ILE A 2 -57.23 -9.64 22.64
CA ILE A 2 -56.27 -8.80 21.96
C ILE A 2 -55.27 -9.75 21.30
N GLY A 3 -55.16 -9.70 19.99
CA GLY A 3 -54.14 -10.45 19.24
C GLY A 3 -53.06 -9.50 18.77
N GLN A 4 -51.88 -9.61 19.37
CA GLN A 4 -50.68 -8.93 18.89
C GLN A 4 -49.81 -9.92 18.13
N ASN A 5 -49.47 -9.63 16.88
CA ASN A 5 -48.36 -10.24 16.16
C ASN A 5 -47.53 -9.14 15.50
N GLY A 6 -46.58 -8.60 16.26
CA GLY A 6 -45.49 -7.80 15.72
C GLY A 6 -44.38 -8.74 15.19
N ARG A 7 -44.22 -8.81 13.87
CA ARG A 7 -43.01 -9.40 13.25
C ARG A 7 -41.87 -8.38 13.36
N TRP A 8 -40.79 -8.78 14.00
CA TRP A 8 -39.54 -8.08 13.95
C TRP A 8 -38.92 -8.30 12.58
N GLY A 9 -38.49 -7.21 11.97
CA GLY A 9 -37.90 -7.22 10.65
C GLY A 9 -36.61 -8.03 10.60
N ASP A 10 -36.34 -8.58 9.42
CA ASP A 10 -35.17 -9.38 9.10
C ASP A 10 -33.88 -8.57 9.36
N ALA A 11 -32.92 -9.22 10.02
CA ALA A 11 -31.58 -8.68 10.20
C ALA A 11 -30.93 -8.48 8.82
N PRO A 12 -30.15 -7.43 8.61
CA PRO A 12 -29.43 -7.24 7.35
C PRO A 12 -28.48 -8.42 7.11
N PRO A 13 -28.26 -8.81 5.84
CA PRO A 13 -27.39 -9.93 5.52
C PRO A 13 -25.99 -9.67 6.06
N ALA A 14 -25.39 -10.69 6.68
CA ALA A 14 -24.03 -10.66 7.16
C ALA A 14 -23.09 -10.31 5.98
N VAL A 15 -22.36 -9.20 6.10
CA VAL A 15 -21.29 -8.86 5.18
C VAL A 15 -20.22 -9.94 5.34
N THR A 16 -20.10 -10.79 4.31
CA THR A 16 -19.03 -11.78 4.25
C THR A 16 -17.73 -11.04 3.96
N VAL A 17 -16.95 -10.74 5.00
CA VAL A 17 -15.60 -10.24 4.86
C VAL A 17 -14.79 -11.35 4.20
N SER A 18 -14.40 -11.14 2.94
CA SER A 18 -13.48 -12.04 2.24
C SER A 18 -12.17 -12.04 3.02
N ARG A 19 -11.85 -13.15 3.69
CA ARG A 19 -10.57 -13.34 4.36
C ARG A 19 -9.48 -13.36 3.28
N VAL A 20 -8.71 -12.27 3.21
CA VAL A 20 -7.39 -12.32 2.58
C VAL A 20 -6.56 -13.26 3.46
N ASP A 21 -6.12 -14.37 2.91
CA ASP A 21 -5.24 -15.30 3.62
C ASP A 21 -3.89 -14.59 3.87
N ALA A 22 -3.76 -13.98 5.03
CA ALA A 22 -2.54 -13.34 5.52
C ALA A 22 -1.41 -14.35 5.84
N THR A 23 -1.58 -15.62 5.44
CA THR A 23 -0.71 -16.74 5.83
C THR A 23 0.33 -17.13 4.78
N GLU A 24 0.42 -16.48 3.63
CA GLU A 24 1.58 -16.66 2.78
C GLU A 24 2.78 -15.95 3.41
N THR A 25 3.60 -16.72 4.09
CA THR A 25 4.88 -16.28 4.64
C THR A 25 5.72 -15.71 3.50
N SER A 26 6.17 -14.45 3.62
CA SER A 26 7.10 -13.85 2.65
C SER A 26 8.23 -14.83 2.35
N PRO A 27 8.56 -15.10 1.08
CA PRO A 27 9.70 -15.96 0.74
C PRO A 27 11.05 -15.31 1.10
N PHE A 28 11.03 -14.07 1.57
CA PHE A 28 12.22 -13.27 1.88
C PHE A 28 12.36 -13.08 3.39
N PRO A 29 13.36 -13.69 4.05
CA PRO A 29 13.59 -13.55 5.48
C PRO A 29 13.87 -12.11 5.93
N ALA A 30 14.49 -11.31 5.05
CA ALA A 30 14.87 -9.92 5.33
C ALA A 30 13.80 -8.89 4.93
N LEU A 31 12.67 -9.32 4.34
CA LEU A 31 11.55 -8.45 3.99
C LEU A 31 10.35 -8.70 4.89
N PHE A 32 9.94 -7.68 5.61
CA PHE A 32 8.92 -7.80 6.66
C PHE A 32 7.53 -7.44 6.17
N ASN A 33 7.42 -6.63 5.09
CA ASN A 33 6.16 -6.11 4.56
C ASN A 33 5.90 -6.51 3.10
N PHE A 34 6.62 -7.54 2.61
CA PHE A 34 6.44 -8.07 1.26
C PHE A 34 5.17 -8.91 1.19
N ARG A 35 4.29 -8.61 0.21
CA ARG A 35 3.09 -9.40 -0.12
C ARG A 35 2.52 -9.07 -1.48
N ASP A 36 1.73 -10.00 -2.02
CA ASP A 36 0.86 -9.79 -3.17
C ASP A 36 -0.32 -8.88 -2.79
N VAL A 37 -0.67 -7.93 -3.64
CA VAL A 37 -1.80 -6.99 -3.46
C VAL A 37 -3.09 -7.55 -4.07
N GLY A 38 -3.03 -8.69 -4.77
CA GLY A 38 -4.18 -9.35 -5.38
C GLY A 38 -5.06 -10.14 -4.41
N GLY A 39 -6.20 -10.62 -4.92
CA GLY A 39 -7.15 -11.44 -4.18
C GLY A 39 -8.34 -10.70 -3.60
N HIS A 40 -8.37 -9.38 -3.67
CA HIS A 40 -9.53 -8.57 -3.26
C HIS A 40 -10.65 -8.63 -4.30
N THR A 41 -11.89 -8.46 -3.84
CA THR A 41 -13.05 -8.28 -4.73
C THR A 41 -13.12 -6.82 -5.19
N GLY A 42 -13.13 -6.61 -6.49
CA GLY A 42 -13.23 -5.31 -7.15
C GLY A 42 -14.56 -5.09 -7.85
N HIS A 43 -14.55 -4.23 -8.89
CA HIS A 43 -15.73 -3.91 -9.70
C HIS A 43 -16.42 -5.17 -10.24
N ASP A 44 -17.75 -5.15 -10.22
CA ASP A 44 -18.62 -6.20 -10.77
C ASP A 44 -18.36 -7.60 -10.19
N GLY A 45 -17.80 -7.67 -8.98
CA GLY A 45 -17.44 -8.92 -8.32
C GLY A 45 -16.21 -9.62 -8.89
N ARG A 46 -15.48 -8.96 -9.79
CA ARG A 46 -14.21 -9.44 -10.34
C ARG A 46 -13.13 -9.46 -9.26
N THR A 47 -12.19 -10.37 -9.39
CA THR A 47 -11.08 -10.48 -8.42
C THR A 47 -9.85 -9.70 -8.90
N VAL A 48 -9.18 -9.00 -8.01
CA VAL A 48 -7.85 -8.43 -8.29
C VAL A 48 -6.87 -9.57 -8.49
N ARG A 49 -6.27 -9.66 -9.69
CA ARG A 49 -5.35 -10.75 -10.08
C ARG A 49 -4.15 -10.80 -9.16
N ARG A 50 -3.85 -12.00 -8.65
CA ARG A 50 -2.58 -12.26 -7.95
C ARG A 50 -1.40 -12.31 -8.93
N GLY A 51 -0.19 -12.08 -8.40
CA GLY A 51 1.04 -12.16 -9.18
C GLY A 51 1.21 -11.00 -10.18
N ARG A 52 0.52 -9.88 -9.99
CA ARG A 52 0.62 -8.71 -10.88
C ARG A 52 1.18 -7.49 -10.18
N LEU A 53 0.78 -7.27 -8.93
CA LEU A 53 1.22 -6.15 -8.10
C LEU A 53 1.61 -6.68 -6.73
N TYR A 54 2.83 -6.40 -6.33
CA TYR A 54 3.37 -6.67 -5.01
C TYR A 54 3.68 -5.37 -4.29
N ARG A 55 3.66 -5.40 -2.97
CA ARG A 55 4.17 -4.31 -2.12
C ARG A 55 5.24 -4.84 -1.19
N SER A 56 6.17 -3.96 -0.78
CA SER A 56 7.26 -4.34 0.11
C SER A 56 7.77 -3.16 0.94
N ASP A 57 8.50 -3.48 1.99
CA ASP A 57 9.51 -2.62 2.58
C ASP A 57 10.78 -2.62 1.71
N SER A 58 11.84 -1.96 2.17
CA SER A 58 12.98 -1.64 1.32
C SER A 58 13.72 -2.87 0.78
N LEU A 59 13.77 -2.98 -0.55
CA LEU A 59 14.33 -4.12 -1.27
C LEU A 59 15.88 -4.17 -1.29
N HIS A 60 16.58 -3.18 -0.73
CA HIS A 60 18.04 -3.23 -0.63
C HIS A 60 18.55 -4.38 0.25
N ARG A 61 17.68 -4.97 1.07
CA ARG A 61 18.00 -6.12 1.93
C ARG A 61 17.93 -7.46 1.23
N ILE A 62 17.43 -7.51 -0.01
CA ILE A 62 17.54 -8.72 -0.84
C ILE A 62 19.01 -8.96 -1.17
N ASP A 63 19.47 -10.16 -0.94
CA ASP A 63 20.83 -10.60 -1.28
C ASP A 63 20.84 -11.73 -2.32
N GLU A 64 22.00 -12.30 -2.57
CA GLU A 64 22.14 -13.36 -3.59
C GLU A 64 21.42 -14.64 -3.18
N THR A 65 21.18 -14.88 -1.89
CA THR A 65 20.42 -16.07 -1.41
C THR A 65 18.93 -15.96 -1.72
N ASP A 66 18.41 -14.72 -1.81
CA ASP A 66 17.02 -14.44 -2.14
C ASP A 66 16.74 -14.39 -3.65
N ARG A 67 17.81 -14.42 -4.47
CA ARG A 67 17.74 -14.21 -5.92
C ARG A 67 16.80 -15.18 -6.61
N GLU A 68 16.89 -16.46 -6.27
CA GLU A 68 16.06 -17.51 -6.88
C GLU A 68 14.56 -17.24 -6.60
N ALA A 69 14.21 -16.97 -5.33
CA ALA A 69 12.85 -16.65 -4.92
C ALA A 69 12.33 -15.37 -5.60
N PHE A 70 13.17 -14.33 -5.70
CA PHE A 70 12.80 -13.08 -6.37
C PHE A 70 12.57 -13.29 -7.87
N THR A 71 13.43 -14.05 -8.51
CA THR A 71 13.32 -14.39 -9.94
C THR A 71 12.10 -15.25 -10.22
N ALA A 72 11.76 -16.21 -9.33
CA ALA A 72 10.59 -17.06 -9.46
C ALA A 72 9.25 -16.29 -9.43
N LEU A 73 9.20 -15.13 -8.77
CA LEU A 73 8.04 -14.24 -8.82
C LEU A 73 7.85 -13.54 -10.18
N GLY A 74 8.85 -13.59 -11.05
CA GLY A 74 8.84 -13.01 -12.38
C GLY A 74 8.71 -11.48 -12.38
N ILE A 75 9.07 -10.81 -11.27
CA ILE A 75 8.96 -9.34 -11.15
C ILE A 75 9.79 -8.68 -12.25
N ARG A 76 9.14 -7.82 -13.02
CA ARG A 76 9.75 -7.06 -14.13
C ARG A 76 10.13 -5.65 -13.75
N THR A 77 9.36 -5.03 -12.86
CA THR A 77 9.56 -3.63 -12.52
C THR A 77 9.54 -3.43 -11.01
N VAL A 78 10.54 -2.73 -10.51
CA VAL A 78 10.61 -2.22 -9.14
C VAL A 78 10.32 -0.72 -9.18
N ILE A 79 9.33 -0.28 -8.41
CA ILE A 79 9.03 1.14 -8.17
C ILE A 79 9.49 1.48 -6.76
N ASP A 80 10.57 2.23 -6.66
CA ASP A 80 11.16 2.68 -5.40
C ASP A 80 10.68 4.10 -5.07
N LEU A 81 9.86 4.22 -4.03
CA LEU A 81 9.27 5.50 -3.59
C LEU A 81 10.10 6.22 -2.52
N ARG A 82 11.31 5.76 -2.25
CA ARG A 82 12.15 6.35 -1.22
C ARG A 82 12.70 7.72 -1.64
N ARG A 83 13.06 8.54 -0.65
CA ARG A 83 13.81 9.77 -0.89
C ARG A 83 15.18 9.45 -1.50
N PRO A 84 15.77 10.35 -2.31
CA PRO A 84 17.13 10.16 -2.81
C PRO A 84 18.16 9.85 -1.70
N THR A 85 18.07 10.55 -0.57
CA THR A 85 18.95 10.35 0.59
C THR A 85 18.79 8.98 1.25
N GLU A 86 17.57 8.39 1.23
CA GLU A 86 17.32 7.03 1.73
C GLU A 86 17.94 5.98 0.80
N VAL A 87 17.86 6.22 -0.52
CA VAL A 87 18.50 5.33 -1.53
C VAL A 87 20.02 5.45 -1.49
N GLU A 88 20.55 6.65 -1.33
CA GLU A 88 21.99 6.89 -1.24
C GLU A 88 22.59 6.24 0.01
N ARG A 89 21.89 6.30 1.14
CA ARG A 89 22.32 5.69 2.41
C ARG A 89 22.28 4.16 2.39
N ASP A 90 21.19 3.58 1.88
CA ASP A 90 20.90 2.15 2.05
C ASP A 90 21.18 1.31 0.80
N GLY A 91 21.36 1.96 -0.36
CA GLY A 91 21.43 1.26 -1.64
C GLY A 91 20.06 0.91 -2.20
N ARG A 92 20.02 0.10 -3.26
CA ARG A 92 18.80 -0.31 -3.95
C ARG A 92 18.76 -1.84 -4.12
N VAL A 93 17.65 -2.36 -4.65
CA VAL A 93 17.55 -3.75 -5.09
C VAL A 93 18.74 -4.13 -5.99
N PRO A 94 19.31 -5.34 -5.84
CA PRO A 94 20.35 -5.81 -6.75
C PRO A 94 19.88 -5.81 -8.21
N ALA A 95 20.80 -5.65 -9.14
CA ALA A 95 20.49 -5.74 -10.56
C ALA A 95 20.31 -7.20 -10.98
N TYR A 96 19.15 -7.49 -11.56
CA TYR A 96 18.83 -8.80 -12.15
C TYR A 96 18.50 -8.63 -13.63
N ASP A 97 18.78 -9.65 -14.43
CA ASP A 97 18.47 -9.65 -15.85
C ASP A 97 16.95 -9.50 -16.07
N GLY A 98 16.57 -8.57 -16.91
CA GLY A 98 15.15 -8.28 -17.21
C GLY A 98 14.42 -7.44 -16.16
N LEU A 99 15.08 -7.04 -15.06
CA LEU A 99 14.50 -6.17 -14.04
C LEU A 99 14.69 -4.69 -14.42
N THR A 100 13.59 -3.97 -14.50
CA THR A 100 13.57 -2.50 -14.65
C THR A 100 13.45 -1.85 -13.28
N TYR A 101 14.37 -0.97 -12.92
CA TYR A 101 14.33 -0.18 -11.70
C TYR A 101 13.88 1.25 -12.01
N ARG A 102 12.83 1.71 -11.31
CA ARG A 102 12.25 3.05 -11.41
C ARG A 102 12.28 3.70 -10.04
N HIS A 103 13.12 4.73 -9.91
CA HIS A 103 13.16 5.55 -8.70
C HIS A 103 12.20 6.72 -8.88
N ILE A 104 11.13 6.73 -8.11
CA ILE A 104 10.09 7.77 -8.11
C ILE A 104 9.97 8.27 -6.69
N HIS A 105 10.34 9.53 -6.46
CA HIS A 105 10.18 10.16 -5.17
C HIS A 105 8.94 11.07 -5.18
N PRO A 106 7.79 10.62 -4.61
CA PRO A 106 6.69 11.54 -4.35
C PRO A 106 7.18 12.59 -3.34
N GLU A 107 7.26 13.83 -3.77
CA GLU A 107 7.72 14.92 -2.90
C GLU A 107 6.78 15.07 -1.69
N HIS A 108 7.33 15.17 -0.52
CA HIS A 108 6.56 15.44 0.70
C HIS A 108 7.47 16.05 1.78
N ARG A 109 6.84 16.75 2.71
CA ARG A 109 7.55 17.31 3.88
C ARG A 109 8.22 16.18 4.67
N ASP A 110 9.30 16.53 5.36
CA ASP A 110 9.90 15.59 6.31
C ASP A 110 8.98 15.40 7.52
N TRP A 111 8.40 14.22 7.61
CA TRP A 111 7.48 13.90 8.70
C TRP A 111 8.19 13.72 10.05
N ALA A 112 9.50 13.41 10.06
CA ALA A 112 10.28 13.34 11.28
C ALA A 112 10.34 14.70 12.03
N GLY A 113 10.25 15.81 11.28
CA GLY A 113 10.17 17.16 11.83
C GLY A 113 8.78 17.56 12.33
N ILE A 114 7.73 16.76 12.07
CA ILE A 114 6.36 17.09 12.46
C ILE A 114 6.04 16.39 13.78
N ARG A 115 5.86 17.21 14.82
CA ARG A 115 5.55 16.68 16.16
C ARG A 115 4.18 16.01 16.18
N TYR A 116 4.11 14.79 16.70
CA TYR A 116 2.87 14.13 17.03
C TYR A 116 2.25 14.79 18.28
N ASP A 117 0.99 15.25 18.15
CA ASP A 117 0.21 15.75 19.27
C ASP A 117 -0.59 14.60 19.88
N PRO A 118 -0.34 14.23 21.17
CA PRO A 118 -1.07 13.16 21.84
C PRO A 118 -2.59 13.43 21.98
N ALA A 119 -3.05 14.66 21.82
CA ALA A 119 -4.47 14.99 21.79
C ALA A 119 -5.17 14.57 20.50
N GLN A 120 -4.40 14.34 19.43
CA GLN A 120 -4.87 13.82 18.16
C GLN A 120 -4.79 12.29 18.15
N THR A 121 -5.76 11.61 17.52
CA THR A 121 -5.61 10.16 17.30
C THR A 121 -4.49 9.89 16.29
N LEU A 122 -3.82 8.74 16.45
CA LEU A 122 -2.78 8.33 15.51
C LEU A 122 -3.32 8.21 14.08
N ALA A 123 -4.56 7.74 13.93
CA ALA A 123 -5.22 7.63 12.64
C ALA A 123 -5.36 9.00 11.96
N ARG A 124 -5.80 10.02 12.70
CA ARG A 124 -5.92 11.38 12.17
C ARG A 124 -4.55 11.97 11.83
N TYR A 125 -3.56 11.81 12.72
CA TYR A 125 -2.19 12.25 12.44
C TYR A 125 -1.65 11.67 11.13
N LEU A 126 -1.80 10.35 10.92
CA LEU A 126 -1.32 9.70 9.70
C LEU A 126 -2.13 10.15 8.47
N ALA A 127 -3.45 10.26 8.57
CA ALA A 127 -4.29 10.72 7.47
C ALA A 127 -3.91 12.14 7.02
N ASP A 128 -3.59 13.06 7.96
CA ASP A 128 -3.07 14.40 7.62
C ASP A 128 -1.75 14.32 6.86
N ARG A 129 -0.86 13.40 7.21
CA ARG A 129 0.40 13.17 6.48
C ARG A 129 0.17 12.62 5.08
N TYR A 130 -0.85 11.76 4.92
CA TYR A 130 -1.21 11.19 3.62
C TYR A 130 -1.87 12.23 2.72
N ALA A 131 -2.68 13.13 3.28
CA ALA A 131 -3.22 14.29 2.57
C ALA A 131 -2.09 15.24 2.10
N ASP A 132 -1.14 15.58 2.99
CA ASP A 132 0.06 16.35 2.64
C ASP A 132 0.82 15.71 1.45
N LEU A 133 1.01 14.40 1.48
CA LEU A 133 1.72 13.68 0.41
C LEU A 133 0.91 13.66 -0.88
N ALA A 134 -0.40 13.49 -0.80
CA ALA A 134 -1.27 13.55 -1.97
C ALA A 134 -1.28 14.94 -2.62
N GLU A 135 -1.13 15.99 -1.84
CA GLU A 135 -1.08 17.38 -2.34
C GLU A 135 0.29 17.71 -2.95
N THR A 136 1.38 17.38 -2.25
CA THR A 136 2.74 17.80 -2.67
C THR A 136 3.42 16.79 -3.58
N GLY A 137 3.15 15.50 -3.41
CA GLY A 137 3.74 14.38 -4.17
C GLY A 137 2.92 13.93 -5.38
N THR A 138 1.96 14.74 -5.81
CA THR A 138 0.98 14.45 -6.86
C THR A 138 1.60 13.81 -8.11
N ALA A 139 2.66 14.42 -8.65
CA ALA A 139 3.33 13.94 -9.86
C ALA A 139 3.95 12.54 -9.69
N GLY A 140 4.63 12.31 -8.56
CA GLY A 140 5.25 11.01 -8.27
C GLY A 140 4.20 9.91 -8.02
N LEU A 141 3.07 10.24 -7.38
CA LEU A 141 1.97 9.31 -7.20
C LEU A 141 1.33 8.94 -8.54
N ALA A 142 1.10 9.94 -9.42
CA ALA A 142 0.56 9.72 -10.76
C ALA A 142 1.50 8.87 -11.62
N GLU A 143 2.81 9.14 -11.58
CA GLU A 143 3.81 8.34 -12.28
C GLU A 143 3.82 6.89 -11.80
N ALA A 144 3.80 6.65 -10.49
CA ALA A 144 3.77 5.30 -9.93
C ALA A 144 2.52 4.53 -10.36
N VAL A 145 1.33 5.15 -10.26
CA VAL A 145 0.06 4.55 -10.71
C VAL A 145 0.07 4.32 -12.22
N GLY A 146 0.62 5.27 -13.00
CA GLY A 146 0.76 5.15 -14.45
C GLY A 146 1.66 3.99 -14.87
N LEU A 147 2.76 3.73 -14.16
CA LEU A 147 3.63 2.57 -14.39
C LEU A 147 2.93 1.25 -14.05
N ILE A 148 2.13 1.22 -12.98
CA ILE A 148 1.31 0.06 -12.62
C ILE A 148 0.24 -0.19 -13.68
N ALA A 149 -0.29 0.86 -14.31
CA ALA A 149 -1.31 0.76 -15.36
C ALA A 149 -0.79 0.11 -16.65
N ASP A 150 0.50 0.18 -16.92
CA ASP A 150 1.10 -0.45 -18.11
C ASP A 150 1.37 -1.94 -17.85
N SER A 151 0.60 -2.81 -18.49
CA SER A 151 0.73 -4.26 -18.38
C SER A 151 2.10 -4.81 -18.79
N ALA A 152 2.88 -4.06 -19.61
CA ALA A 152 4.24 -4.44 -19.97
C ALA A 152 5.21 -4.39 -18.79
N ASN A 153 4.92 -3.58 -17.77
CA ASN A 153 5.71 -3.49 -16.54
C ASN A 153 5.42 -4.63 -15.55
N ALA A 154 4.29 -5.32 -15.69
CA ALA A 154 3.84 -6.33 -14.72
C ALA A 154 4.62 -7.67 -14.86
N PRO A 155 4.88 -8.40 -13.78
CA PRO A 155 4.58 -8.05 -12.38
C PRO A 155 5.42 -6.89 -11.84
N VAL A 156 4.76 -6.01 -11.06
CA VAL A 156 5.38 -4.83 -10.44
C VAL A 156 5.53 -5.06 -8.94
N VAL A 157 6.64 -4.64 -8.34
CA VAL A 157 6.73 -4.44 -6.90
C VAL A 157 6.93 -2.96 -6.57
N VAL A 158 6.09 -2.41 -5.70
CA VAL A 158 6.19 -1.04 -5.20
C VAL A 158 6.66 -1.06 -3.76
N HIS A 159 7.65 -0.22 -3.42
CA HIS A 159 8.18 -0.15 -2.07
C HIS A 159 8.62 1.26 -1.65
N CYS A 160 8.77 1.44 -0.34
CA CYS A 160 9.47 2.58 0.25
C CYS A 160 10.43 2.07 1.34
N VAL A 161 10.61 2.77 2.45
CA VAL A 161 11.44 2.27 3.57
C VAL A 161 10.72 1.14 4.31
N ALA A 162 9.58 1.44 4.93
CA ALA A 162 8.78 0.47 5.70
C ALA A 162 7.69 -0.24 4.87
N GLY A 163 7.49 0.16 3.61
CA GLY A 163 6.39 -0.35 2.80
C GLY A 163 4.99 0.01 3.33
N LYS A 164 4.92 0.97 4.25
CA LYS A 164 3.71 1.35 4.98
C LYS A 164 3.01 2.54 4.34
N ASP A 165 3.62 3.73 4.41
CA ASP A 165 2.96 5.00 4.11
C ASP A 165 2.90 5.29 2.60
N ARG A 166 4.02 5.67 1.96
CA ARG A 166 4.09 5.96 0.51
C ARG A 166 3.59 4.79 -0.33
N THR A 167 4.05 3.59 -0.01
CA THR A 167 3.61 2.34 -0.63
C THR A 167 2.13 2.06 -0.39
N GLY A 168 1.65 2.27 0.84
CA GLY A 168 0.25 2.09 1.20
C GLY A 168 -0.68 3.01 0.42
N ILE A 169 -0.29 4.27 0.22
CA ILE A 169 -1.05 5.23 -0.58
C ILE A 169 -1.14 4.78 -2.05
N VAL A 170 -0.01 4.41 -2.69
CA VAL A 170 -0.02 3.94 -4.09
C VAL A 170 -0.89 2.70 -4.25
N CYS A 171 -0.78 1.72 -3.33
CA CYS A 171 -1.63 0.52 -3.34
C CYS A 171 -3.11 0.88 -3.12
N ALA A 172 -3.42 1.75 -2.16
CA ALA A 172 -4.80 2.16 -1.88
C ALA A 172 -5.45 2.89 -3.07
N LEU A 173 -4.73 3.80 -3.71
CA LEU A 173 -5.20 4.49 -4.92
C LEU A 173 -5.47 3.48 -6.06
N THR A 174 -4.56 2.53 -6.27
CA THR A 174 -4.72 1.48 -7.28
C THR A 174 -5.93 0.60 -6.98
N LEU A 175 -6.04 0.06 -5.75
CA LEU A 175 -7.16 -0.80 -5.34
C LEU A 175 -8.51 -0.07 -5.41
N ALA A 176 -8.55 1.22 -5.05
CA ALA A 176 -9.77 2.02 -5.17
C ALA A 176 -10.24 2.19 -6.63
N VAL A 177 -9.32 2.37 -7.59
CA VAL A 177 -9.62 2.37 -9.05
C VAL A 177 -10.16 1.02 -9.51
N LEU A 178 -9.71 -0.08 -8.91
CA LEU A 178 -10.22 -1.42 -9.19
C LEU A 178 -11.57 -1.70 -8.52
N GLY A 179 -12.11 -0.78 -7.72
CA GLY A 179 -13.40 -0.92 -7.06
C GLY A 179 -13.37 -1.76 -5.79
N VAL A 180 -12.20 -1.98 -5.20
CA VAL A 180 -12.07 -2.67 -3.91
C VAL A 180 -12.68 -1.80 -2.82
N ALA A 181 -13.42 -2.42 -1.90
CA ALA A 181 -14.06 -1.72 -0.80
C ALA A 181 -13.03 -1.07 0.14
N ASP A 182 -13.32 0.14 0.64
CA ASP A 182 -12.41 0.87 1.54
C ASP A 182 -12.03 0.07 2.78
N ALA A 183 -12.95 -0.75 3.31
CA ALA A 183 -12.69 -1.61 4.45
C ALA A 183 -11.59 -2.66 4.15
N ASP A 184 -11.59 -3.23 2.94
CA ASP A 184 -10.59 -4.21 2.51
C ASP A 184 -9.24 -3.53 2.24
N ILE A 185 -9.25 -2.34 1.60
CA ILE A 185 -8.05 -1.51 1.41
C ILE A 185 -7.42 -1.14 2.75
N ALA A 186 -8.23 -0.70 3.71
CA ALA A 186 -7.79 -0.33 5.04
C ALA A 186 -7.25 -1.54 5.82
N THR A 187 -7.83 -2.72 5.61
CA THR A 187 -7.38 -3.99 6.20
C THR A 187 -6.02 -4.39 5.64
N ASP A 188 -5.82 -4.34 4.30
CA ASP A 188 -4.49 -4.59 3.72
C ASP A 188 -3.46 -3.60 4.28
N TYR A 189 -3.78 -2.30 4.32
CA TYR A 189 -2.87 -1.31 4.89
C TYR A 189 -2.48 -1.63 6.34
N ALA A 190 -3.43 -2.05 7.18
CA ALA A 190 -3.24 -2.34 8.60
C ALA A 190 -2.28 -3.51 8.87
N LEU A 191 -2.10 -4.46 7.92
CA LEU A 191 -1.11 -5.54 8.00
C LEU A 191 0.32 -5.02 8.17
N SER A 192 0.59 -3.77 7.78
CA SER A 192 1.90 -3.14 7.98
C SER A 192 2.27 -2.94 9.45
N THR A 193 1.31 -3.00 10.39
CA THR A 193 1.58 -2.97 11.84
C THR A 193 2.37 -4.21 12.29
N GLU A 194 1.95 -5.40 11.85
CA GLU A 194 2.65 -6.65 12.16
C GLU A 194 4.04 -6.68 11.50
N ALA A 195 4.13 -6.20 10.26
CA ALA A 195 5.39 -6.06 9.55
C ALA A 195 6.38 -5.17 10.31
N SER A 196 5.92 -4.04 10.84
CA SER A 196 6.73 -3.12 11.66
C SER A 196 7.17 -3.78 12.97
N ALA A 197 6.31 -4.55 13.62
CA ALA A 197 6.66 -5.29 14.83
C ALA A 197 7.76 -6.35 14.57
N ARG A 198 7.63 -7.12 13.47
CA ARG A 198 8.66 -8.09 13.06
C ARG A 198 9.98 -7.41 12.73
N PHE A 199 9.95 -6.30 12.00
CA PHE A 199 11.14 -5.49 11.69
C PHE A 199 11.82 -5.00 12.98
N SER A 200 11.05 -4.43 13.92
CA SER A 200 11.60 -3.93 15.19
C SER A 200 12.25 -5.06 16.02
N ALA A 201 11.62 -6.23 16.07
CA ALA A 201 12.19 -7.40 16.74
C ALA A 201 13.51 -7.85 16.08
N TRP A 202 13.58 -7.84 14.76
CA TRP A 202 14.79 -8.18 14.01
C TRP A 202 15.91 -7.14 14.27
N VAL A 203 15.59 -5.84 14.23
CA VAL A 203 16.56 -4.77 14.55
C VAL A 203 17.11 -4.91 15.97
N ALA A 204 16.24 -5.14 16.95
CA ALA A 204 16.67 -5.35 18.34
C ALA A 204 17.62 -6.55 18.50
N ALA A 205 17.40 -7.62 17.72
CA ALA A 205 18.24 -8.80 17.75
C ALA A 205 19.59 -8.61 17.03
N THR A 206 19.63 -7.79 15.97
CA THR A 206 20.81 -7.64 15.11
C THR A 206 21.60 -6.36 15.37
N THR A 207 20.97 -5.34 15.94
CA THR A 207 21.57 -4.02 16.21
C THR A 207 21.14 -3.50 17.59
N PRO A 208 21.68 -4.04 18.68
CA PRO A 208 21.23 -3.72 20.04
C PRO A 208 21.31 -2.24 20.44
N ALA A 209 22.10 -1.43 19.73
CA ALA A 209 22.26 0.02 19.97
C ALA A 209 21.30 0.88 19.11
N ALA A 210 20.41 0.28 18.31
CA ALA A 210 19.45 1.04 17.51
C ALA A 210 18.42 1.73 18.41
N GLU A 211 18.14 3.00 18.12
CA GLU A 211 17.05 3.73 18.79
C GLU A 211 15.70 3.11 18.45
N GLU A 212 14.83 2.99 19.45
CA GLU A 212 13.45 2.57 19.24
C GLU A 212 12.69 3.62 18.43
N LEU A 213 11.99 3.17 17.37
CA LEU A 213 11.12 4.05 16.61
C LEU A 213 9.91 4.46 17.45
N PRO A 214 9.53 5.75 17.45
CA PRO A 214 8.33 6.21 18.14
C PRO A 214 7.07 5.47 17.66
N PRO A 215 6.07 5.24 18.52
CA PRO A 215 4.84 4.51 18.18
C PRO A 215 4.14 4.93 16.89
N PRO A 216 4.07 6.23 16.51
CA PRO A 216 3.46 6.65 15.25
C PRO A 216 4.09 6.04 14.01
N PHE A 217 5.36 5.64 14.08
CA PHE A 217 6.05 5.02 12.95
C PHE A 217 5.85 3.50 12.88
N LEU A 218 5.41 2.88 13.97
CA LEU A 218 5.26 1.42 14.07
C LEU A 218 3.84 0.95 13.74
N ALA A 219 2.82 1.77 13.96
CA ALA A 219 1.44 1.38 13.75
C ALA A 219 0.86 1.93 12.43
N SER A 220 -0.07 1.17 11.86
CA SER A 220 -0.86 1.50 10.66
C SER A 220 -2.35 1.23 10.93
N PRO A 221 -3.02 2.09 11.75
CA PRO A 221 -4.43 1.90 12.04
C PRO A 221 -5.25 2.00 10.76
N ALA A 222 -6.14 1.02 10.51
CA ALA A 222 -7.01 0.97 9.34
C ALA A 222 -7.78 2.28 9.12
N GLU A 223 -8.22 2.92 10.21
CA GLU A 223 -8.92 4.20 10.20
C GLU A 223 -8.12 5.31 9.47
N ALA A 224 -6.79 5.32 9.54
CA ALA A 224 -5.97 6.32 8.85
C ALA A 224 -6.17 6.26 7.32
N MET A 225 -6.21 5.06 6.76
CA MET A 225 -6.44 4.88 5.33
C MET A 225 -7.89 5.19 4.94
N THR A 226 -8.85 4.82 5.79
CA THR A 226 -10.27 5.17 5.58
C THR A 226 -10.49 6.68 5.57
N LEU A 227 -9.90 7.41 6.52
CA LEU A 227 -9.96 8.87 6.58
C LEU A 227 -9.34 9.49 5.32
N PHE A 228 -8.15 9.05 4.94
CA PHE A 228 -7.46 9.54 3.74
C PHE A 228 -8.30 9.36 2.47
N LEU A 229 -8.84 8.17 2.21
CA LEU A 229 -9.65 7.90 1.02
C LEU A 229 -10.96 8.71 1.03
N THR A 230 -11.57 8.88 2.21
CA THR A 230 -12.76 9.72 2.38
C THR A 230 -12.48 11.18 2.03
N GLU A 231 -11.38 11.73 2.50
CA GLU A 231 -10.99 13.12 2.25
C GLU A 231 -10.63 13.37 0.79
N LEU A 232 -9.97 12.41 0.12
CA LEU A 232 -9.76 12.50 -1.33
C LEU A 232 -11.08 12.57 -2.09
N ARG A 233 -12.10 11.79 -1.69
CA ARG A 233 -13.41 11.85 -2.33
C ARG A 233 -14.13 13.16 -2.06
N VAL A 234 -13.99 13.72 -0.87
CA VAL A 234 -14.55 15.03 -0.54
C VAL A 234 -13.88 16.13 -1.39
N GLY A 235 -12.57 16.10 -1.52
CA GLY A 235 -11.81 17.11 -2.25
C GLY A 235 -11.92 17.02 -3.77
N TYR A 236 -12.01 15.81 -4.33
CA TYR A 236 -11.88 15.56 -5.77
C TYR A 236 -13.07 14.79 -6.36
N GLY A 237 -14.15 14.57 -5.61
CA GLY A 237 -15.34 13.82 -6.02
C GLY A 237 -15.15 12.30 -6.01
N SER A 238 -13.96 11.80 -6.29
CA SER A 238 -13.59 10.38 -6.26
C SER A 238 -12.07 10.21 -6.20
N VAL A 239 -11.58 9.00 -5.90
CA VAL A 239 -10.14 8.67 -6.02
C VAL A 239 -9.67 8.80 -7.47
N GLU A 240 -10.48 8.41 -8.43
CA GLU A 240 -10.19 8.62 -9.85
C GLU A 240 -10.15 10.11 -10.21
N GLY A 241 -11.04 10.92 -9.60
CA GLY A 241 -11.02 12.39 -9.75
C GLY A 241 -9.69 12.98 -9.30
N TYR A 242 -9.19 12.53 -8.14
CA TYR A 242 -7.86 12.89 -7.66
C TYR A 242 -6.76 12.44 -8.65
N LEU A 243 -6.79 11.19 -9.12
CA LEU A 243 -5.78 10.68 -10.05
C LEU A 243 -5.78 11.43 -11.40
N ARG A 244 -6.97 11.82 -11.92
CA ARG A 244 -7.07 12.68 -13.10
C ARG A 244 -6.47 14.07 -12.85
N HIS A 245 -6.77 14.66 -11.69
CA HIS A 245 -6.15 15.91 -11.26
C HIS A 245 -4.62 15.79 -11.18
N ALA A 246 -4.12 14.64 -10.73
CA ALA A 246 -2.71 14.32 -10.65
C ALA A 246 -2.05 14.05 -12.02
N GLY A 247 -2.82 13.90 -13.10
CA GLY A 247 -2.33 13.69 -14.47
C GLY A 247 -2.45 12.24 -14.99
N VAL A 248 -3.06 11.33 -14.23
CA VAL A 248 -3.38 9.98 -14.72
C VAL A 248 -4.52 10.07 -15.75
N THR A 249 -4.30 9.52 -16.92
CA THR A 249 -5.28 9.56 -18.02
C THR A 249 -6.39 8.52 -17.84
N ASP A 250 -7.54 8.76 -18.48
CA ASP A 250 -8.64 7.77 -18.51
C ASP A 250 -8.21 6.44 -19.14
N ALA A 251 -7.31 6.49 -20.12
CA ALA A 251 -6.74 5.29 -20.73
C ALA A 251 -5.92 4.46 -19.71
N GLN A 252 -5.15 5.12 -18.86
CA GLN A 252 -4.41 4.44 -17.79
C GLN A 252 -5.34 3.87 -16.71
N LEU A 253 -6.40 4.60 -16.33
CA LEU A 253 -7.42 4.10 -15.40
C LEU A 253 -8.15 2.87 -15.97
N ALA A 254 -8.48 2.87 -17.26
CA ALA A 254 -9.05 1.71 -17.93
C ALA A 254 -8.06 0.54 -17.98
N ALA A 255 -6.80 0.79 -18.36
CA ALA A 255 -5.75 -0.23 -18.41
C ALA A 255 -5.51 -0.90 -17.06
N LEU A 256 -5.57 -0.18 -15.93
CA LEU A 256 -5.51 -0.78 -14.59
C LEU A 256 -6.58 -1.86 -14.40
N ARG A 257 -7.83 -1.54 -14.77
CA ARG A 257 -8.95 -2.49 -14.65
C ARG A 257 -8.81 -3.68 -15.59
N ASP A 258 -8.34 -3.44 -16.81
CA ASP A 258 -8.23 -4.47 -17.84
C ASP A 258 -7.19 -5.53 -17.50
N HIS A 259 -6.05 -5.14 -16.93
CA HIS A 259 -4.99 -6.11 -16.67
C HIS A 259 -4.87 -6.57 -15.20
N LEU A 260 -5.43 -5.82 -14.24
CA LEU A 260 -5.41 -6.20 -12.83
C LEU A 260 -6.69 -6.88 -12.33
N LEU A 261 -7.81 -6.79 -13.04
CA LEU A 261 -9.02 -7.57 -12.75
C LEU A 261 -9.13 -8.78 -13.68
N ASP A 262 -9.57 -9.94 -13.12
CA ASP A 262 -9.78 -11.19 -13.89
C ASP A 262 -10.98 -11.11 -14.82
#